data_82645a191160f26160125eeb446690de
#
_entry.id   82645a191160f26160125eeb446690de
#
_cell.length_a   1.000
_cell.length_b   1.000
_cell.length_c   1.000
_cell.angle_alpha   90.00
_cell.angle_beta   90.00
_cell.angle_gamma   90.00
#
_symmetry.space_group_name_H-M   'P 1'
#
loop_
_entity.id
_entity.type
_entity.pdbx_description
1 polymer ?
#
loop_
_entity_poly.entity_id
_entity_poly.type
_entity_poly.pdbx_seq_one_letter_code
_entity_poly.pdbx_strand_id
1 'polypeptide(L)'
;MFPANTFKNKRVAVFGLARSGMACIEALRLGGAIIHAWDDSEPAVEKAKAAGLPIVNLHGLDFASLNALLLSPGVPLTHPEPHWTVLKARHAGIEIIGDTEIFAREAEAAGARIIAITGTNGKSTTTALIGHVLRQAGLDADVGGNIGTAVFLLRRPVKDRIYVLELSSFQIDLMPGLKPQIGILTNLTPDHLDRHGTMENYAAVKARIFARQGPGGTALCSVDDGWCAEIADKVKNGADVRRVSVLQGLGNGITAFDGVLRERRAGQTIAEIDLRSMPALKGRHNWQNACMAYGAARALGVETAAITAAMRSFPGLAHRMQQVASAGAIAFVNDSKATNADAAEKALSSFDTIYWIAGGIAKAGGIEPLRPLFGRVARAYLIGQSAEQFAATLGGAMPVEKCGTLERAVASALRDARADGREGAVVLLSPACASFDQYPNFEERGDAFVKAVAALPGVHMTIPGESHAART
;
A
#
# COMPACT_ATOMS: atom_id res chain seq x y z
N MET A 1 -1.42 17.32 -11.29
CA MET A 1 -2.20 16.55 -12.29
C MET A 1 -1.69 16.86 -13.69
N PHE A 2 -1.75 15.90 -14.63
CA PHE A 2 -1.27 16.05 -15.99
C PHE A 2 -2.28 15.43 -16.98
N PRO A 3 -2.29 15.85 -18.28
CA PRO A 3 -3.24 15.35 -19.27
C PRO A 3 -2.96 13.90 -19.66
N ALA A 4 -4.03 13.09 -19.78
CA ALA A 4 -4.01 11.75 -20.36
C ALA A 4 -4.31 11.82 -21.87
N ASN A 5 -3.26 11.89 -22.70
CA ASN A 5 -3.37 12.14 -24.12
C ASN A 5 -3.68 10.90 -24.97
N THR A 6 -3.45 9.70 -24.45
CA THR A 6 -3.67 8.43 -25.16
C THR A 6 -5.15 8.19 -25.51
N PHE A 7 -6.05 8.95 -24.88
CA PHE A 7 -7.49 8.95 -25.15
C PHE A 7 -7.99 10.24 -25.83
N LYS A 8 -7.11 11.08 -26.37
CA LYS A 8 -7.52 12.29 -27.08
C LYS A 8 -8.52 11.97 -28.20
N ASN A 9 -9.63 12.71 -28.24
CA ASN A 9 -10.76 12.55 -29.18
C ASN A 9 -11.49 11.19 -29.11
N LYS A 10 -11.19 10.35 -28.11
CA LYS A 10 -11.89 9.08 -27.87
C LYS A 10 -13.05 9.29 -26.91
N ARG A 11 -14.14 8.55 -27.12
CA ARG A 11 -15.31 8.54 -26.24
C ARG A 11 -15.13 7.46 -25.19
N VAL A 12 -15.20 7.81 -23.90
CA VAL A 12 -14.99 6.89 -22.80
C VAL A 12 -16.12 6.99 -21.77
N ALA A 13 -16.63 5.87 -21.32
CA ALA A 13 -17.43 5.81 -20.10
C ALA A 13 -16.50 5.68 -18.90
N VAL A 14 -16.79 6.39 -17.81
CA VAL A 14 -16.09 6.26 -16.53
C VAL A 14 -17.11 5.87 -15.47
N PHE A 15 -16.95 4.71 -14.85
CA PHE A 15 -17.80 4.25 -13.77
C PHE A 15 -17.03 4.14 -12.46
N GLY A 16 -17.51 4.88 -11.44
CA GLY A 16 -16.92 5.02 -10.12
C GLY A 16 -16.31 6.40 -9.91
N LEU A 17 -16.95 7.20 -9.05
CA LEU A 17 -16.63 8.60 -8.76
C LEU A 17 -15.90 8.80 -7.42
N ALA A 18 -15.16 7.75 -6.96
CA ALA A 18 -14.26 7.86 -5.82
C ALA A 18 -13.00 8.66 -6.20
N ARG A 19 -12.09 8.88 -5.22
CA ARG A 19 -10.90 9.74 -5.36
C ARG A 19 -10.06 9.47 -6.62
N SER A 20 -9.78 8.22 -6.95
CA SER A 20 -9.01 7.85 -8.14
C SER A 20 -9.77 8.09 -9.43
N GLY A 21 -11.08 7.77 -9.46
CA GLY A 21 -11.96 8.03 -10.60
C GLY A 21 -12.05 9.52 -10.92
N MET A 22 -12.23 10.37 -9.91
CA MET A 22 -12.25 11.83 -10.06
C MET A 22 -10.95 12.37 -10.65
N ALA A 23 -9.79 11.92 -10.16
CA ALA A 23 -8.48 12.32 -10.67
C ALA A 23 -8.28 11.85 -12.13
N CYS A 24 -8.76 10.65 -12.46
CA CYS A 24 -8.70 10.11 -13.82
C CYS A 24 -9.58 10.90 -14.79
N ILE A 25 -10.82 11.24 -14.41
CA ILE A 25 -11.73 12.06 -15.22
C ILE A 25 -11.08 13.39 -15.56
N GLU A 26 -10.49 14.06 -14.59
CA GLU A 26 -9.83 15.35 -14.81
C GLU A 26 -8.62 15.22 -15.74
N ALA A 27 -7.78 14.17 -15.57
CA ALA A 27 -6.65 13.91 -16.46
C ALA A 27 -7.10 13.65 -17.92
N LEU A 28 -8.18 12.88 -18.10
CA LEU A 28 -8.78 12.61 -19.40
C LEU A 28 -9.36 13.88 -20.04
N ARG A 29 -10.04 14.73 -19.24
CA ARG A 29 -10.57 16.01 -19.69
C ARG A 29 -9.46 16.93 -20.19
N LEU A 30 -8.37 17.04 -19.44
CA LEU A 30 -7.19 17.80 -19.84
C LEU A 30 -6.52 17.21 -21.09
N GLY A 31 -6.61 15.89 -21.30
CA GLY A 31 -6.10 15.18 -22.48
C GLY A 31 -7.01 15.26 -23.70
N GLY A 32 -8.20 15.85 -23.59
CA GLY A 32 -9.14 16.03 -24.71
C GLY A 32 -9.96 14.77 -25.03
N ALA A 33 -10.22 13.90 -24.07
CA ALA A 33 -11.19 12.80 -24.20
C ALA A 33 -12.62 13.31 -24.10
N ILE A 34 -13.57 12.59 -24.74
CA ILE A 34 -15.02 12.81 -24.60
C ILE A 34 -15.52 11.85 -23.53
N ILE A 35 -15.90 12.39 -22.37
CA ILE A 35 -16.13 11.63 -21.15
C ILE A 35 -17.62 11.55 -20.83
N HIS A 36 -18.09 10.36 -20.44
CA HIS A 36 -19.39 10.08 -19.88
C HIS A 36 -19.20 9.41 -18.51
N ALA A 37 -19.31 10.17 -17.42
CA ALA A 37 -19.01 9.70 -16.08
C ALA A 37 -20.29 9.38 -15.29
N TRP A 38 -20.28 8.32 -14.48
CA TRP A 38 -21.41 7.88 -13.67
C TRP A 38 -20.97 7.07 -12.44
N ASP A 39 -21.86 7.02 -11.46
CA ASP A 39 -21.79 6.16 -10.28
C ASP A 39 -23.22 5.77 -9.88
N ASP A 40 -23.40 4.61 -9.26
CA ASP A 40 -24.70 4.20 -8.72
C ASP A 40 -25.00 4.85 -7.36
N SER A 41 -24.02 5.52 -6.75
CA SER A 41 -24.18 6.32 -5.54
C SER A 41 -24.67 7.73 -5.87
N GLU A 42 -25.94 8.04 -5.59
CA GLU A 42 -26.50 9.37 -5.80
C GLU A 42 -25.67 10.49 -5.13
N PRO A 43 -25.19 10.36 -3.88
CA PRO A 43 -24.31 11.36 -3.26
C PRO A 43 -23.01 11.58 -4.03
N ALA A 44 -22.41 10.53 -4.62
CA ALA A 44 -21.20 10.64 -5.43
C ALA A 44 -21.49 11.38 -6.74
N VAL A 45 -22.61 11.10 -7.37
CA VAL A 45 -23.08 11.77 -8.59
C VAL A 45 -23.31 13.27 -8.34
N GLU A 46 -24.02 13.63 -7.28
CA GLU A 46 -24.29 15.03 -6.94
C GLU A 46 -23.01 15.80 -6.61
N LYS A 47 -22.09 15.18 -5.85
CA LYS A 47 -20.76 15.77 -5.59
C LYS A 47 -19.98 16.03 -6.88
N ALA A 48 -20.01 15.08 -7.81
CA ALA A 48 -19.30 15.20 -9.09
C ALA A 48 -19.95 16.26 -10.00
N LYS A 49 -21.27 16.37 -10.03
CA LYS A 49 -21.99 17.45 -10.71
C LYS A 49 -21.61 18.82 -10.15
N ALA A 50 -21.60 18.96 -8.82
CA ALA A 50 -21.19 20.19 -8.15
C ALA A 50 -19.74 20.59 -8.46
N ALA A 51 -18.87 19.60 -8.72
CA ALA A 51 -17.49 19.80 -9.18
C ALA A 51 -17.39 20.09 -10.71
N GLY A 52 -18.50 20.20 -11.45
CA GLY A 52 -18.52 20.50 -12.88
C GLY A 52 -18.06 19.35 -13.78
N LEU A 53 -18.11 18.11 -13.30
CA LEU A 53 -17.73 16.95 -14.11
C LEU A 53 -18.83 16.56 -15.13
N PRO A 54 -18.46 15.92 -16.25
CA PRO A 54 -19.38 15.53 -17.32
C PRO A 54 -20.19 14.28 -16.94
N ILE A 55 -21.17 14.47 -16.07
CA ILE A 55 -22.03 13.40 -15.58
C ILE A 55 -23.12 13.07 -16.58
N VAL A 56 -23.17 11.81 -16.99
CA VAL A 56 -24.15 11.25 -17.93
C VAL A 56 -24.63 9.91 -17.42
N ASN A 57 -25.95 9.71 -17.33
CA ASN A 57 -26.50 8.42 -16.93
C ASN A 57 -26.14 7.34 -17.96
N LEU A 58 -25.30 6.39 -17.56
CA LEU A 58 -24.79 5.32 -18.44
C LEU A 58 -25.83 4.23 -18.75
N HIS A 59 -26.97 4.17 -18.03
CA HIS A 59 -28.03 3.19 -18.35
C HIS A 59 -28.61 3.39 -19.75
N GLY A 60 -28.80 4.65 -20.18
CA GLY A 60 -29.32 4.99 -21.50
C GLY A 60 -28.25 5.12 -22.59
N LEU A 61 -26.96 5.02 -22.26
CA LEU A 61 -25.89 5.23 -23.23
C LEU A 61 -25.66 3.99 -24.10
N ASP A 62 -25.48 4.22 -25.40
CA ASP A 62 -25.03 3.19 -26.34
C ASP A 62 -23.52 2.93 -26.20
N PHE A 63 -23.15 1.79 -25.62
CA PHE A 63 -21.76 1.42 -25.37
C PHE A 63 -20.99 1.10 -26.66
N ALA A 64 -21.67 0.71 -27.77
CA ALA A 64 -21.01 0.49 -29.05
C ALA A 64 -20.40 1.79 -29.64
N SER A 65 -20.89 2.94 -29.18
CA SER A 65 -20.34 4.26 -29.56
C SER A 65 -19.09 4.67 -28.78
N LEU A 66 -18.66 3.87 -27.80
CA LEU A 66 -17.54 4.15 -26.91
C LEU A 66 -16.26 3.42 -27.34
N ASN A 67 -15.11 3.98 -26.99
CA ASN A 67 -13.81 3.31 -27.18
C ASN A 67 -13.41 2.44 -25.99
N ALA A 68 -13.83 2.81 -24.76
CA ALA A 68 -13.51 2.08 -23.55
C ALA A 68 -14.51 2.34 -22.41
N LEU A 69 -14.62 1.39 -21.50
CA LEU A 69 -15.15 1.56 -20.15
C LEU A 69 -13.99 1.64 -19.17
N LEU A 70 -13.85 2.78 -18.50
CA LEU A 70 -12.98 2.93 -17.33
C LEU A 70 -13.75 2.51 -16.10
N LEU A 71 -13.27 1.48 -15.43
CA LEU A 71 -13.92 0.89 -14.27
C LEU A 71 -13.07 1.13 -13.02
N SER A 72 -13.69 1.65 -11.96
CA SER A 72 -13.03 1.71 -10.65
C SER A 72 -12.72 0.30 -10.14
N PRO A 73 -11.52 0.04 -9.55
CA PRO A 73 -11.13 -1.30 -9.08
C PRO A 73 -12.07 -1.90 -8.04
N GLY A 74 -12.82 -1.08 -7.30
CA GLY A 74 -13.84 -1.51 -6.34
C GLY A 74 -15.06 -2.16 -6.98
N VAL A 75 -15.34 -1.91 -8.26
CA VAL A 75 -16.52 -2.42 -8.97
C VAL A 75 -16.27 -3.87 -9.44
N PRO A 76 -17.23 -4.79 -9.24
CA PRO A 76 -17.05 -6.19 -9.63
C PRO A 76 -16.88 -6.38 -11.14
N LEU A 77 -15.72 -6.94 -11.52
CA LEU A 77 -15.44 -7.32 -12.91
C LEU A 77 -15.99 -8.74 -13.20
N THR A 78 -15.95 -9.63 -12.21
CA THR A 78 -16.36 -11.04 -12.36
C THR A 78 -17.20 -11.54 -11.19
N HIS A 79 -16.74 -11.44 -9.95
CA HIS A 79 -17.38 -12.00 -8.76
C HIS A 79 -17.82 -10.91 -7.77
N PRO A 80 -18.93 -11.11 -7.01
CA PRO A 80 -19.81 -12.32 -7.05
C PRO A 80 -20.55 -12.45 -8.39
N GLU A 81 -20.84 -11.33 -9.06
CA GLU A 81 -21.38 -11.21 -10.41
C GLU A 81 -20.82 -9.96 -11.09
N PRO A 82 -20.65 -9.98 -12.43
CA PRO A 82 -20.18 -8.81 -13.15
C PRO A 82 -21.17 -7.64 -13.01
N HIS A 83 -20.64 -6.47 -12.74
CA HIS A 83 -21.46 -5.25 -12.70
C HIS A 83 -22.17 -5.00 -14.04
N TRP A 84 -23.34 -4.36 -14.03
CA TRP A 84 -24.13 -4.12 -15.25
C TRP A 84 -23.35 -3.33 -16.33
N THR A 85 -22.48 -2.40 -15.97
CA THR A 85 -21.61 -1.69 -16.92
C THR A 85 -20.63 -2.61 -17.61
N VAL A 86 -20.10 -3.60 -16.88
CA VAL A 86 -19.18 -4.63 -17.41
C VAL A 86 -19.92 -5.50 -18.44
N LEU A 87 -21.16 -5.89 -18.15
CA LEU A 87 -21.99 -6.68 -19.10
C LEU A 87 -22.26 -5.89 -20.37
N LYS A 88 -22.62 -4.59 -20.27
CA LYS A 88 -22.82 -3.70 -21.44
C LYS A 88 -21.53 -3.55 -22.26
N ALA A 89 -20.39 -3.32 -21.61
CA ALA A 89 -19.10 -3.17 -22.28
C ALA A 89 -18.67 -4.43 -23.02
N ARG A 90 -18.83 -5.60 -22.38
CA ARG A 90 -18.56 -6.90 -23.00
C ARG A 90 -19.46 -7.17 -24.20
N HIS A 91 -20.76 -6.87 -24.08
CA HIS A 91 -21.70 -7.02 -25.20
C HIS A 91 -21.33 -6.10 -26.38
N ALA A 92 -20.87 -4.90 -26.09
CA ALA A 92 -20.43 -3.92 -27.11
C ALA A 92 -19.00 -4.21 -27.65
N GLY A 93 -18.27 -5.16 -27.09
CA GLY A 93 -16.91 -5.51 -27.52
C GLY A 93 -15.87 -4.41 -27.24
N ILE A 94 -16.13 -3.46 -26.32
CA ILE A 94 -15.20 -2.41 -25.97
C ILE A 94 -14.25 -2.83 -24.84
N GLU A 95 -13.06 -2.23 -24.76
CA GLU A 95 -12.10 -2.53 -23.72
C GLU A 95 -12.60 -2.05 -22.35
N ILE A 96 -12.28 -2.83 -21.29
CA ILE A 96 -12.56 -2.50 -19.89
C ILE A 96 -11.21 -2.34 -19.19
N ILE A 97 -10.91 -1.14 -18.71
CA ILE A 97 -9.61 -0.79 -18.15
C ILE A 97 -9.76 0.06 -16.90
N GLY A 98 -8.69 0.18 -16.11
CA GLY A 98 -8.62 1.06 -14.95
C GLY A 98 -7.81 2.34 -15.21
N ASP A 99 -7.83 3.23 -14.24
CA ASP A 99 -7.01 4.45 -14.22
C ASP A 99 -5.51 4.15 -14.31
N THR A 100 -5.07 3.08 -13.66
CA THR A 100 -3.68 2.61 -13.66
C THR A 100 -3.21 2.12 -15.04
N GLU A 101 -4.12 1.54 -15.85
CA GLU A 101 -3.82 1.17 -17.24
C GLU A 101 -3.58 2.42 -18.09
N ILE A 102 -4.43 3.45 -17.97
CA ILE A 102 -4.25 4.69 -18.73
C ILE A 102 -2.92 5.35 -18.33
N PHE A 103 -2.62 5.39 -17.03
CA PHE A 103 -1.35 5.91 -16.56
C PHE A 103 -0.15 5.12 -17.15
N ALA A 104 -0.23 3.80 -17.21
CA ALA A 104 0.82 2.97 -17.78
C ALA A 104 1.04 3.28 -19.27
N ARG A 105 -0.03 3.50 -20.05
CA ARG A 105 0.04 3.93 -21.46
C ARG A 105 0.68 5.31 -21.61
N GLU A 106 0.34 6.27 -20.74
CA GLU A 106 0.99 7.60 -20.73
C GLU A 106 2.48 7.50 -20.37
N ALA A 107 2.83 6.65 -19.40
CA ALA A 107 4.21 6.42 -18.99
C ALA A 107 5.03 5.77 -20.11
N GLU A 108 4.48 4.76 -20.79
CA GLU A 108 5.12 4.11 -21.94
C GLU A 108 5.33 5.10 -23.10
N ALA A 109 4.30 5.88 -23.44
CA ALA A 109 4.36 6.91 -24.48
C ALA A 109 5.42 7.99 -24.19
N ALA A 110 5.68 8.29 -22.93
CA ALA A 110 6.68 9.25 -22.48
C ALA A 110 8.10 8.65 -22.38
N GLY A 111 8.26 7.32 -22.54
CA GLY A 111 9.54 6.64 -22.29
C GLY A 111 9.92 6.56 -20.83
N ALA A 112 8.95 6.64 -19.93
CA ALA A 112 9.13 6.44 -18.49
C ALA A 112 9.20 4.93 -18.16
N ARG A 113 9.72 4.61 -16.98
CA ARG A 113 9.90 3.23 -16.53
C ARG A 113 8.96 2.91 -15.37
N ILE A 114 8.38 1.71 -15.38
CA ILE A 114 7.49 1.25 -14.32
C ILE A 114 8.13 0.08 -13.59
N ILE A 115 8.19 0.18 -12.26
CA ILE A 115 8.39 -0.93 -11.33
C ILE A 115 7.00 -1.22 -10.72
N ALA A 116 6.44 -2.39 -11.00
CA ALA A 116 5.14 -2.79 -10.49
C ALA A 116 5.30 -3.81 -9.37
N ILE A 117 4.61 -3.61 -8.25
CA ILE A 117 4.68 -4.46 -7.07
C ILE A 117 3.30 -4.99 -6.74
N THR A 118 3.17 -6.32 -6.62
CA THR A 118 1.98 -6.99 -6.14
C THR A 118 2.30 -8.14 -5.17
N GLY A 119 1.27 -8.75 -4.63
CA GLY A 119 1.32 -9.84 -3.67
C GLY A 119 0.17 -9.73 -2.66
N THR A 120 0.09 -10.64 -1.70
CA THR A 120 -0.88 -10.50 -0.61
C THR A 120 -0.35 -9.54 0.45
N ASN A 121 0.84 -9.79 0.97
CA ASN A 121 1.48 -9.01 2.04
C ASN A 121 2.80 -8.36 1.57
N GLY A 122 3.27 -7.32 2.28
CA GLY A 122 4.57 -6.70 2.05
C GLY A 122 4.62 -5.67 0.91
N LYS A 123 3.59 -5.55 0.08
CA LYS A 123 3.54 -4.61 -1.06
C LYS A 123 3.96 -3.19 -0.68
N SER A 124 3.27 -2.60 0.27
CA SER A 124 3.48 -1.18 0.64
C SER A 124 4.90 -0.92 1.16
N THR A 125 5.43 -1.82 2.01
CA THR A 125 6.79 -1.70 2.53
C THR A 125 7.81 -1.84 1.41
N THR A 126 7.63 -2.82 0.51
CA THR A 126 8.50 -3.02 -0.65
C THR A 126 8.48 -1.79 -1.56
N THR A 127 7.29 -1.25 -1.87
CA THR A 127 7.13 -0.07 -2.72
C THR A 127 7.80 1.16 -2.12
N ALA A 128 7.59 1.44 -0.84
CA ALA A 128 8.22 2.57 -0.16
C ALA A 128 9.74 2.41 -0.04
N LEU A 129 10.22 1.20 0.28
CA LEU A 129 11.63 0.90 0.39
C LEU A 129 12.34 1.06 -0.96
N ILE A 130 11.76 0.56 -2.05
CA ILE A 130 12.30 0.76 -3.41
C ILE A 130 12.37 2.26 -3.71
N GLY A 131 11.28 3.00 -3.52
CA GLY A 131 11.25 4.44 -3.77
C GLY A 131 12.31 5.20 -2.96
N HIS A 132 12.50 4.82 -1.69
CA HIS A 132 13.55 5.40 -0.84
C HIS A 132 14.95 5.08 -1.38
N VAL A 133 15.24 3.82 -1.67
CA VAL A 133 16.54 3.38 -2.20
C VAL A 133 16.87 4.09 -3.51
N LEU A 134 15.93 4.17 -4.45
CA LEU A 134 16.17 4.81 -5.74
C LEU A 134 16.44 6.31 -5.60
N ARG A 135 15.68 7.02 -4.77
CA ARG A 135 15.90 8.46 -4.51
C ARG A 135 17.24 8.72 -3.81
N GLN A 136 17.62 7.89 -2.83
CA GLN A 136 18.92 8.00 -2.17
C GLN A 136 20.09 7.69 -3.12
N ALA A 137 19.86 6.85 -4.13
CA ALA A 137 20.80 6.59 -5.20
C ALA A 137 20.80 7.67 -6.32
N GLY A 138 20.07 8.77 -6.16
CA GLY A 138 20.02 9.88 -7.11
C GLY A 138 19.13 9.65 -8.33
N LEU A 139 18.29 8.60 -8.34
CA LEU A 139 17.38 8.32 -9.44
C LEU A 139 16.06 9.09 -9.28
N ASP A 140 15.50 9.60 -10.40
CA ASP A 140 14.23 10.31 -10.42
C ASP A 140 13.07 9.30 -10.30
N ALA A 141 12.64 9.05 -9.06
CA ALA A 141 11.62 8.06 -8.73
C ALA A 141 10.41 8.66 -8.02
N ASP A 142 9.20 8.32 -8.51
CA ASP A 142 7.91 8.59 -7.87
C ASP A 142 7.28 7.29 -7.36
N VAL A 143 6.52 7.42 -6.26
CA VAL A 143 5.87 6.28 -5.58
C VAL A 143 4.37 6.52 -5.50
N GLY A 144 3.57 5.54 -5.90
CA GLY A 144 2.11 5.65 -5.84
C GLY A 144 1.38 4.36 -6.22
N GLY A 145 0.15 4.51 -6.70
CA GLY A 145 -0.75 3.42 -7.07
C GLY A 145 -1.78 3.13 -5.99
N ASN A 146 -1.82 1.89 -5.50
CA ASN A 146 -2.74 1.47 -4.44
C ASN A 146 -2.35 2.02 -3.04
N ILE A 147 -1.16 2.59 -2.91
CA ILE A 147 -0.66 3.24 -1.69
C ILE A 147 -0.44 4.73 -1.94
N GLY A 148 -0.79 5.55 -0.96
CA GLY A 148 -0.46 6.99 -0.95
C GLY A 148 -1.12 7.76 -2.09
N THR A 149 -0.32 8.16 -3.06
CA THR A 149 -0.73 9.05 -4.15
C THR A 149 -1.35 8.29 -5.33
N ALA A 150 -2.57 8.65 -5.72
CA ALA A 150 -3.21 8.12 -6.92
C ALA A 150 -2.36 8.47 -8.17
N VAL A 151 -2.35 7.58 -9.17
CA VAL A 151 -1.39 7.66 -10.28
C VAL A 151 -1.44 8.98 -11.05
N PHE A 152 -2.62 9.58 -11.25
CA PHE A 152 -2.74 10.88 -11.93
C PHE A 152 -2.40 12.10 -11.07
N LEU A 153 -2.14 11.91 -9.78
CA LEU A 153 -1.61 12.93 -8.87
C LEU A 153 -0.08 12.87 -8.72
N LEU A 154 0.57 11.86 -9.31
CA LEU A 154 2.02 11.78 -9.42
C LEU A 154 2.54 12.86 -10.38
N ARG A 155 3.85 13.08 -10.40
CA ARG A 155 4.48 13.97 -11.37
C ARG A 155 4.25 13.45 -12.79
N ARG A 156 4.15 14.37 -13.76
CA ARG A 156 3.92 14.02 -15.17
C ARG A 156 4.97 13.03 -15.69
N PRO A 157 4.58 11.98 -16.45
CA PRO A 157 5.53 11.10 -17.10
C PRO A 157 6.50 11.85 -18.05
N VAL A 158 7.79 11.55 -17.87
CA VAL A 158 8.87 12.01 -18.73
C VAL A 158 9.85 10.86 -18.93
N LYS A 159 10.65 10.95 -19.98
CA LYS A 159 11.67 9.94 -20.30
C LYS A 159 12.55 9.63 -19.07
N ASP A 160 12.84 8.35 -18.88
CA ASP A 160 13.68 7.79 -17.82
C ASP A 160 13.19 7.96 -16.36
N ARG A 161 12.12 8.72 -16.09
CA ARG A 161 11.51 8.74 -14.75
C ARG A 161 10.98 7.37 -14.39
N ILE A 162 11.18 6.98 -13.13
CA ILE A 162 10.80 5.68 -12.62
C ILE A 162 9.54 5.83 -11.76
N TYR A 163 8.50 5.08 -12.07
CA TYR A 163 7.30 4.97 -11.24
C TYR A 163 7.30 3.66 -10.49
N VAL A 164 7.33 3.72 -9.17
CA VAL A 164 7.25 2.56 -8.28
C VAL A 164 5.81 2.43 -7.83
N LEU A 165 5.08 1.49 -8.45
CA LEU A 165 3.63 1.37 -8.31
C LEU A 165 3.25 0.14 -7.50
N GLU A 166 2.59 0.36 -6.36
CA GLU A 166 1.86 -0.70 -5.68
C GLU A 166 0.58 -1.01 -6.47
N LEU A 167 0.37 -2.27 -6.82
CA LEU A 167 -0.82 -2.71 -7.55
C LEU A 167 -1.57 -3.80 -6.78
N SER A 168 -2.87 -3.56 -6.54
CA SER A 168 -3.79 -4.59 -6.06
C SER A 168 -4.14 -5.56 -7.19
N SER A 169 -4.69 -6.73 -6.85
CA SER A 169 -5.21 -7.67 -7.87
C SER A 169 -6.34 -7.06 -8.70
N PHE A 170 -7.18 -6.21 -8.09
CA PHE A 170 -8.28 -5.53 -8.79
C PHE A 170 -7.76 -4.53 -9.84
N GLN A 171 -6.67 -3.82 -9.53
CA GLN A 171 -6.03 -2.94 -10.50
C GLN A 171 -5.37 -3.72 -11.63
N ILE A 172 -4.63 -4.79 -11.33
CA ILE A 172 -3.99 -5.64 -12.35
C ILE A 172 -5.04 -6.26 -13.28
N ASP A 173 -6.19 -6.65 -12.76
CA ASP A 173 -7.29 -7.22 -13.56
C ASP A 173 -7.82 -6.22 -14.61
N LEU A 174 -7.70 -4.92 -14.33
CA LEU A 174 -8.05 -3.82 -15.21
C LEU A 174 -6.85 -3.23 -16.01
N MET A 175 -5.71 -3.95 -16.04
CA MET A 175 -4.49 -3.53 -16.73
C MET A 175 -4.04 -4.54 -17.79
N PRO A 176 -4.78 -4.72 -18.89
CA PRO A 176 -4.44 -5.69 -19.94
C PRO A 176 -3.14 -5.35 -20.67
N GLY A 177 -2.72 -4.09 -20.66
CA GLY A 177 -1.50 -3.59 -21.30
C GLY A 177 -0.27 -3.52 -20.39
N LEU A 178 -0.37 -3.89 -19.10
CA LEU A 178 0.71 -3.74 -18.13
C LEU A 178 2.02 -4.41 -18.59
N LYS A 179 3.05 -3.61 -18.84
CA LYS A 179 4.39 -4.03 -19.25
C LYS A 179 5.45 -3.35 -18.39
N PRO A 180 5.63 -3.74 -17.12
CA PRO A 180 6.62 -3.11 -16.27
C PRO A 180 8.03 -3.52 -16.66
N GLN A 181 9.01 -2.61 -16.51
CA GLN A 181 10.42 -2.96 -16.64
C GLN A 181 10.83 -3.95 -15.53
N ILE A 182 10.31 -3.75 -14.32
CA ILE A 182 10.53 -4.66 -13.20
C ILE A 182 9.16 -5.01 -12.60
N GLY A 183 8.81 -6.31 -12.65
CA GLY A 183 7.64 -6.85 -11.98
C GLY A 183 8.06 -7.54 -10.68
N ILE A 184 7.27 -7.36 -9.61
CA ILE A 184 7.58 -7.92 -8.28
C ILE A 184 6.34 -8.61 -7.72
N LEU A 185 6.50 -9.90 -7.37
CA LEU A 185 5.49 -10.69 -6.67
C LEU A 185 6.05 -11.11 -5.31
N THR A 186 5.50 -10.53 -4.23
CA THR A 186 6.05 -10.73 -2.88
C THR A 186 5.66 -12.07 -2.26
N ASN A 187 4.37 -12.41 -2.23
CA ASN A 187 3.82 -13.66 -1.71
C ASN A 187 2.35 -13.81 -2.10
N LEU A 188 1.83 -15.05 -2.01
CA LEU A 188 0.43 -15.36 -2.23
C LEU A 188 -0.13 -16.22 -1.10
N THR A 189 -1.11 -15.67 -0.39
CA THR A 189 -1.92 -16.37 0.60
C THR A 189 -3.40 -16.06 0.34
N PRO A 190 -4.36 -16.88 0.79
CA PRO A 190 -5.78 -16.64 0.56
C PRO A 190 -6.21 -15.24 0.97
N ASP A 191 -6.74 -14.49 0.02
CA ASP A 191 -7.26 -13.13 0.21
C ASP A 191 -8.18 -12.78 -0.98
N HIS A 192 -9.18 -11.92 -0.76
CA HIS A 192 -10.09 -11.43 -1.81
C HIS A 192 -10.77 -12.53 -2.65
N LEU A 193 -11.05 -13.71 -2.07
CA LEU A 193 -11.71 -14.81 -2.79
C LEU A 193 -13.17 -14.49 -3.13
N ASP A 194 -13.80 -13.61 -2.39
CA ASP A 194 -15.10 -13.02 -2.71
C ASP A 194 -15.13 -12.30 -4.08
N ARG A 195 -13.97 -11.82 -4.54
CA ARG A 195 -13.81 -11.07 -5.80
C ARG A 195 -13.14 -11.86 -6.91
N HIS A 196 -12.37 -12.90 -6.59
CA HIS A 196 -11.65 -13.73 -7.56
C HIS A 196 -12.24 -15.15 -7.69
N GLY A 197 -13.11 -15.57 -6.76
CA GLY A 197 -13.72 -16.89 -6.70
C GLY A 197 -12.79 -17.96 -6.12
N THR A 198 -11.60 -18.15 -6.69
CA THR A 198 -10.63 -19.18 -6.26
C THR A 198 -9.21 -18.62 -6.13
N MET A 199 -8.32 -19.38 -5.45
CA MET A 199 -6.90 -19.04 -5.36
C MET A 199 -6.19 -19.10 -6.72
N GLU A 200 -6.59 -20.00 -7.60
CA GLU A 200 -6.07 -20.13 -8.97
C GLU A 200 -6.32 -18.85 -9.76
N ASN A 201 -7.55 -18.32 -9.71
CA ASN A 201 -7.91 -17.06 -10.36
C ASN A 201 -7.15 -15.87 -9.75
N TYR A 202 -7.06 -15.82 -8.41
CA TYR A 202 -6.31 -14.77 -7.71
C TYR A 202 -4.83 -14.77 -8.10
N ALA A 203 -4.20 -15.96 -8.14
CA ALA A 203 -2.81 -16.13 -8.57
C ALA A 203 -2.64 -15.79 -10.07
N ALA A 204 -3.56 -16.23 -10.93
CA ALA A 204 -3.53 -15.95 -12.36
C ALA A 204 -3.61 -14.42 -12.66
N VAL A 205 -4.48 -13.71 -11.94
CA VAL A 205 -4.57 -12.24 -12.07
C VAL A 205 -3.25 -11.59 -11.67
N LYS A 206 -2.66 -11.96 -10.53
CA LYS A 206 -1.39 -11.36 -10.10
C LYS A 206 -0.20 -11.74 -10.99
N ALA A 207 -0.19 -12.93 -11.56
CA ALA A 207 0.83 -13.37 -12.52
C ALA A 207 0.88 -12.50 -13.78
N ARG A 208 -0.21 -11.79 -14.14
CA ARG A 208 -0.24 -10.86 -15.27
C ARG A 208 0.81 -9.74 -15.16
N ILE A 209 1.33 -9.45 -13.96
CA ILE A 209 2.42 -8.47 -13.77
C ILE A 209 3.67 -8.83 -14.59
N PHE A 210 3.85 -10.11 -14.92
CA PHE A 210 4.99 -10.60 -15.72
C PHE A 210 4.61 -10.87 -17.18
N ALA A 211 3.30 -10.97 -17.51
CA ALA A 211 2.83 -11.55 -18.76
C ALA A 211 3.36 -10.84 -20.04
N ARG A 212 3.52 -9.52 -19.99
CA ARG A 212 3.98 -8.71 -21.12
C ARG A 212 5.44 -8.24 -21.01
N GLN A 213 6.16 -8.69 -19.97
CA GLN A 213 7.61 -8.47 -19.94
C GLN A 213 8.29 -9.19 -21.11
N GLY A 214 9.52 -8.86 -21.37
CA GLY A 214 10.32 -9.46 -22.44
C GLY A 214 11.80 -9.29 -22.14
N PRO A 215 12.69 -9.49 -23.12
CA PRO A 215 14.12 -9.21 -22.97
C PRO A 215 14.35 -7.79 -22.43
N GLY A 216 15.22 -7.68 -21.41
CA GLY A 216 15.50 -6.43 -20.70
C GLY A 216 14.54 -6.15 -19.53
N GLY A 217 13.45 -6.91 -19.38
CA GLY A 217 12.61 -6.89 -18.19
C GLY A 217 13.17 -7.76 -17.06
N THR A 218 12.82 -7.45 -15.81
CA THR A 218 13.19 -8.26 -14.64
C THR A 218 11.93 -8.70 -13.89
N ALA A 219 11.81 -9.99 -13.62
CA ALA A 219 10.77 -10.60 -12.81
C ALA A 219 11.36 -11.01 -11.46
N LEU A 220 11.01 -10.29 -10.37
CA LEU A 220 11.39 -10.63 -9.01
C LEU A 220 10.23 -11.39 -8.36
N CYS A 221 10.45 -12.63 -7.99
CA CYS A 221 9.40 -13.49 -7.46
C CYS A 221 9.88 -14.21 -6.21
N SER A 222 9.09 -14.14 -5.13
CA SER A 222 9.30 -15.03 -3.98
C SER A 222 9.12 -16.49 -4.40
N VAL A 223 9.85 -17.37 -3.73
CA VAL A 223 9.67 -18.83 -3.90
C VAL A 223 9.41 -19.49 -2.53
N ASP A 224 8.96 -18.71 -1.58
CA ASP A 224 8.65 -19.16 -0.21
C ASP A 224 7.23 -19.75 -0.07
N ASP A 225 6.37 -19.55 -1.08
CA ASP A 225 5.07 -20.20 -1.19
C ASP A 225 4.92 -20.87 -2.56
N GLY A 226 4.10 -21.93 -2.62
CA GLY A 226 3.96 -22.76 -3.81
C GLY A 226 3.39 -22.01 -5.01
N TRP A 227 2.47 -21.05 -4.80
CA TRP A 227 1.85 -20.27 -5.87
C TRP A 227 2.88 -19.35 -6.56
N CYS A 228 3.67 -18.64 -5.77
CA CYS A 228 4.71 -17.77 -6.29
C CYS A 228 5.84 -18.56 -6.98
N ALA A 229 6.23 -19.72 -6.42
CA ALA A 229 7.23 -20.58 -7.02
C ALA A 229 6.78 -21.10 -8.40
N GLU A 230 5.53 -21.56 -8.51
CA GLU A 230 4.94 -22.01 -9.78
C GLU A 230 4.84 -20.88 -10.82
N ILE A 231 4.46 -19.66 -10.39
CA ILE A 231 4.45 -18.49 -11.28
C ILE A 231 5.86 -18.18 -11.78
N ALA A 232 6.88 -18.19 -10.90
CA ALA A 232 8.27 -17.94 -11.28
C ALA A 232 8.76 -18.94 -12.34
N ASP A 233 8.36 -20.23 -12.24
CA ASP A 233 8.72 -21.28 -13.20
C ASP A 233 8.03 -21.10 -14.57
N LYS A 234 6.85 -20.46 -14.58
CA LYS A 234 6.08 -20.19 -15.79
C LYS A 234 6.49 -18.93 -16.56
N VAL A 235 7.31 -18.04 -15.98
CA VAL A 235 7.81 -16.85 -16.69
C VAL A 235 8.86 -17.27 -17.70
N LYS A 236 8.47 -17.37 -18.99
CA LYS A 236 9.34 -17.83 -20.11
C LYS A 236 9.37 -16.85 -21.29
N ASN A 237 9.12 -15.57 -21.01
CA ASN A 237 9.00 -14.52 -22.03
C ASN A 237 10.32 -13.75 -22.31
N GLY A 238 11.45 -14.26 -21.80
CA GLY A 238 12.78 -13.66 -21.98
C GLY A 238 13.15 -12.63 -20.91
N ALA A 239 12.29 -12.40 -19.91
CA ALA A 239 12.66 -11.57 -18.74
C ALA A 239 13.70 -12.29 -17.85
N ASP A 240 14.55 -11.50 -17.18
CA ASP A 240 15.49 -11.99 -16.15
C ASP A 240 14.71 -12.36 -14.88
N VAL A 241 14.53 -13.66 -14.66
CA VAL A 241 13.79 -14.17 -13.47
C VAL A 241 14.72 -14.29 -12.28
N ARG A 242 14.52 -13.47 -11.25
CA ARG A 242 15.27 -13.49 -10.00
C ARG A 242 14.39 -14.01 -8.87
N ARG A 243 14.76 -15.16 -8.34
CA ARG A 243 14.07 -15.81 -7.22
C ARG A 243 14.50 -15.20 -5.90
N VAL A 244 13.56 -15.02 -5.00
CA VAL A 244 13.78 -14.47 -3.66
C VAL A 244 13.28 -15.45 -2.61
N SER A 245 14.08 -15.72 -1.58
CA SER A 245 13.67 -16.56 -0.45
C SER A 245 14.20 -16.02 0.88
N VAL A 246 13.36 -16.14 1.92
CA VAL A 246 13.73 -15.88 3.32
C VAL A 246 13.53 -17.12 4.19
N LEU A 247 13.24 -18.28 3.57
CA LEU A 247 13.09 -19.56 4.24
C LEU A 247 14.25 -20.51 3.95
N GLN A 248 14.95 -20.34 2.81
CA GLN A 248 15.99 -21.26 2.36
C GLN A 248 17.06 -20.54 1.53
N GLY A 249 18.24 -21.16 1.44
CA GLY A 249 19.33 -20.72 0.56
C GLY A 249 19.05 -21.08 -0.90
N LEU A 250 19.41 -20.19 -1.82
CA LEU A 250 19.32 -20.40 -3.26
C LEU A 250 20.72 -20.39 -3.89
N GLY A 251 20.98 -21.29 -4.85
CA GLY A 251 22.22 -21.28 -5.66
C GLY A 251 22.28 -20.11 -6.65
N ASN A 252 21.09 -19.68 -7.13
CA ASN A 252 20.88 -18.48 -7.96
C ASN A 252 19.69 -17.73 -7.38
N GLY A 253 19.86 -16.45 -7.04
CA GLY A 253 18.81 -15.61 -6.51
C GLY A 253 19.25 -14.76 -5.33
N ILE A 254 18.28 -14.22 -4.61
CA ILE A 254 18.50 -13.31 -3.47
C ILE A 254 17.86 -13.95 -2.23
N THR A 255 18.61 -14.07 -1.15
CA THR A 255 18.14 -14.75 0.07
C THR A 255 18.43 -13.92 1.31
N ALA A 256 17.62 -14.08 2.36
CA ALA A 256 17.88 -13.50 3.70
C ALA A 256 17.26 -14.34 4.82
N PHE A 257 17.39 -15.67 4.79
CA PHE A 257 16.76 -16.56 5.77
C PHE A 257 17.32 -16.43 7.20
N ASP A 258 18.55 -15.92 7.35
CA ASP A 258 19.27 -15.69 8.62
C ASP A 258 19.41 -14.20 8.96
N GLY A 259 18.73 -13.31 8.24
CA GLY A 259 18.84 -11.85 8.40
C GLY A 259 20.04 -11.23 7.69
N VAL A 260 20.80 -12.03 6.94
CA VAL A 260 21.86 -11.55 6.06
C VAL A 260 21.42 -11.74 4.62
N LEU A 261 21.18 -10.63 3.92
CA LEU A 261 20.84 -10.65 2.50
C LEU A 261 22.08 -11.09 1.70
N ARG A 262 21.90 -12.08 0.82
CA ARG A 262 22.92 -12.56 -0.10
C ARG A 262 22.35 -12.63 -1.51
N GLU A 263 23.04 -12.01 -2.47
CA GLU A 263 22.84 -12.29 -3.90
C GLU A 263 23.80 -13.38 -4.33
N ARG A 264 23.26 -14.45 -4.92
CA ARG A 264 24.06 -15.56 -5.46
C ARG A 264 23.85 -15.73 -6.95
N ARG A 265 24.95 -16.00 -7.66
CA ARG A 265 24.94 -16.40 -9.09
C ARG A 265 25.87 -17.60 -9.28
N ALA A 266 25.37 -18.63 -9.96
CA ALA A 266 26.10 -19.88 -10.16
C ALA A 266 26.73 -20.45 -8.86
N GLY A 267 26.00 -20.37 -7.73
CA GLY A 267 26.46 -20.84 -6.43
C GLY A 267 27.41 -19.87 -5.69
N GLN A 268 27.93 -18.83 -6.34
CA GLN A 268 28.84 -17.87 -5.71
C GLN A 268 28.08 -16.70 -5.11
N THR A 269 28.45 -16.26 -3.93
CA THR A 269 27.95 -15.04 -3.30
C THR A 269 28.64 -13.84 -3.93
N ILE A 270 27.86 -12.96 -4.58
CA ILE A 270 28.35 -11.76 -5.25
C ILE A 270 28.05 -10.47 -4.49
N ALA A 271 27.15 -10.53 -3.50
CA ALA A 271 26.88 -9.43 -2.57
C ALA A 271 26.34 -9.96 -1.26
N GLU A 272 26.65 -9.25 -0.16
CA GLU A 272 26.15 -9.55 1.19
C GLU A 272 25.81 -8.25 1.93
N ILE A 273 24.65 -8.23 2.65
CA ILE A 273 24.20 -7.08 3.46
C ILE A 273 23.61 -7.63 4.76
N ASP A 274 24.11 -7.20 5.92
CA ASP A 274 23.52 -7.51 7.23
C ASP A 274 22.30 -6.61 7.51
N LEU A 275 21.10 -7.21 7.49
CA LEU A 275 19.81 -6.54 7.74
C LEU A 275 19.46 -6.51 9.22
N ARG A 276 20.09 -7.30 10.08
CA ARG A 276 19.76 -7.43 11.52
C ARG A 276 19.98 -6.12 12.27
N SER A 277 20.94 -5.32 11.80
CA SER A 277 21.28 -4.01 12.35
C SER A 277 20.37 -2.87 11.87
N MET A 278 19.40 -3.13 10.97
CA MET A 278 18.54 -2.12 10.36
C MET A 278 17.17 -2.07 11.06
N PRO A 279 16.87 -1.04 11.89
CA PRO A 279 15.67 -1.05 12.76
C PRO A 279 14.36 -1.20 12.02
N ALA A 280 14.19 -0.51 10.87
CA ALA A 280 12.97 -0.55 10.07
C ALA A 280 12.80 -1.83 9.23
N LEU A 281 13.84 -2.69 9.17
CA LEU A 281 13.86 -3.92 8.38
C LEU A 281 13.96 -5.17 9.26
N LYS A 282 13.58 -5.08 10.54
CA LYS A 282 13.57 -6.22 11.45
C LYS A 282 12.48 -7.23 11.07
N GLY A 283 12.83 -8.51 11.25
CA GLY A 283 11.91 -9.63 11.04
C GLY A 283 11.89 -10.17 9.61
N ARG A 284 11.58 -11.45 9.49
CA ARG A 284 11.66 -12.23 8.25
C ARG A 284 10.84 -11.61 7.10
N HIS A 285 9.64 -11.11 7.40
CA HIS A 285 8.80 -10.46 6.40
C HIS A 285 9.45 -9.19 5.82
N ASN A 286 10.16 -8.40 6.65
CA ASN A 286 10.90 -7.23 6.17
C ASN A 286 12.20 -7.61 5.47
N TRP A 287 12.80 -8.74 5.80
CA TRP A 287 13.93 -9.27 5.03
C TRP A 287 13.52 -9.66 3.60
N GLN A 288 12.30 -10.21 3.43
CA GLN A 288 11.75 -10.46 2.09
C GLN A 288 11.56 -9.14 1.32
N ASN A 289 10.95 -8.12 1.97
CA ASN A 289 10.78 -6.79 1.37
C ASN A 289 12.14 -6.17 0.98
N ALA A 290 13.17 -6.34 1.81
CA ALA A 290 14.53 -5.88 1.54
C ALA A 290 15.17 -6.62 0.36
N CYS A 291 15.01 -7.94 0.26
CA CYS A 291 15.48 -8.72 -0.90
C CYS A 291 14.83 -8.25 -2.20
N MET A 292 13.50 -7.98 -2.19
CA MET A 292 12.80 -7.45 -3.36
C MET A 292 13.31 -6.06 -3.76
N ALA A 293 13.49 -5.17 -2.78
CA ALA A 293 14.01 -3.82 -3.02
C ALA A 293 15.46 -3.83 -3.52
N TYR A 294 16.31 -4.68 -2.93
CA TYR A 294 17.66 -4.90 -3.40
C TYR A 294 17.68 -5.37 -4.87
N GLY A 295 16.91 -6.41 -5.18
CA GLY A 295 16.85 -6.97 -6.53
C GLY A 295 16.37 -5.95 -7.57
N ALA A 296 15.38 -5.12 -7.22
CA ALA A 296 14.88 -4.05 -8.08
C ALA A 296 15.94 -2.96 -8.33
N ALA A 297 16.62 -2.50 -7.29
CA ALA A 297 17.67 -1.49 -7.40
C ALA A 297 18.88 -2.02 -8.21
N ARG A 298 19.30 -3.28 -7.97
CA ARG A 298 20.35 -3.96 -8.75
C ARG A 298 19.99 -4.13 -10.22
N ALA A 299 18.73 -4.37 -10.55
CA ALA A 299 18.26 -4.44 -11.92
C ALA A 299 18.37 -3.09 -12.65
N LEU A 300 18.38 -1.98 -11.92
CA LEU A 300 18.59 -0.63 -12.44
C LEU A 300 20.06 -0.18 -12.40
N GLY A 301 20.99 -1.07 -12.02
CA GLY A 301 22.42 -0.78 -11.97
C GLY A 301 22.89 -0.05 -10.72
N VAL A 302 22.07 0.05 -9.67
CA VAL A 302 22.49 0.68 -8.40
C VAL A 302 23.49 -0.22 -7.68
N GLU A 303 24.60 0.34 -7.22
CA GLU A 303 25.66 -0.39 -6.53
C GLU A 303 25.23 -0.86 -5.14
N THR A 304 25.70 -2.05 -4.72
CA THR A 304 25.36 -2.66 -3.43
C THR A 304 25.62 -1.74 -2.23
N ALA A 305 26.73 -0.99 -2.26
CA ALA A 305 27.07 -0.06 -1.19
C ALA A 305 26.04 1.07 -1.04
N ALA A 306 25.58 1.64 -2.16
CA ALA A 306 24.53 2.68 -2.15
C ALA A 306 23.19 2.13 -1.65
N ILE A 307 22.82 0.91 -2.10
CA ILE A 307 21.61 0.22 -1.61
C ILE A 307 21.70 -0.01 -0.10
N THR A 308 22.83 -0.48 0.41
CA THR A 308 23.06 -0.74 1.84
C THR A 308 22.91 0.55 2.66
N ALA A 309 23.52 1.64 2.21
CA ALA A 309 23.41 2.95 2.88
C ALA A 309 21.95 3.44 2.92
N ALA A 310 21.25 3.32 1.79
CA ALA A 310 19.84 3.70 1.69
C ALA A 310 18.93 2.83 2.58
N MET A 311 19.14 1.52 2.64
CA MET A 311 18.38 0.63 3.52
C MET A 311 18.56 0.96 5.01
N ARG A 312 19.77 1.37 5.42
CA ARG A 312 20.03 1.81 6.79
C ARG A 312 19.29 3.09 7.18
N SER A 313 19.11 4.00 6.22
CA SER A 313 18.41 5.27 6.43
C SER A 313 16.90 5.16 6.19
N PHE A 314 16.36 3.99 5.82
CA PHE A 314 14.93 3.82 5.58
C PHE A 314 14.15 3.98 6.89
N PRO A 315 13.22 4.96 6.96
CA PRO A 315 12.50 5.26 8.21
C PRO A 315 11.33 4.30 8.48
N GLY A 316 11.10 3.31 7.62
CA GLY A 316 9.88 2.50 7.62
C GLY A 316 8.73 3.18 6.86
N LEU A 317 7.55 2.55 6.95
CA LEU A 317 6.32 3.16 6.41
C LEU A 317 5.74 4.12 7.44
N ALA A 318 5.38 5.32 6.99
CA ALA A 318 4.57 6.20 7.80
C ALA A 318 3.27 5.50 8.24
N HIS A 319 2.89 5.70 9.49
CA HIS A 319 1.64 5.19 10.07
C HIS A 319 1.48 3.65 10.09
N ARG A 320 2.56 2.89 9.91
CA ARG A 320 2.57 1.42 10.02
C ARG A 320 3.71 0.95 10.91
N MET A 321 3.40 0.61 12.16
CA MET A 321 4.39 0.22 13.17
C MET A 321 5.60 1.15 13.22
N GLN A 322 5.39 2.42 12.91
CA GLN A 322 6.44 3.43 12.80
C GLN A 322 6.79 3.94 14.20
N GLN A 323 7.99 3.69 14.66
CA GLN A 323 8.49 4.36 15.86
C GLN A 323 8.78 5.82 15.54
N VAL A 324 8.00 6.73 16.14
CA VAL A 324 8.08 8.17 15.86
C VAL A 324 8.89 8.94 16.90
N ALA A 325 8.97 8.43 18.12
CA ALA A 325 9.66 9.11 19.21
C ALA A 325 10.02 8.15 20.35
N SER A 326 10.78 8.66 21.33
CA SER A 326 11.01 8.03 22.63
C SER A 326 10.98 9.04 23.77
N ALA A 327 10.63 8.59 24.99
CA ALA A 327 10.75 9.34 26.24
C ALA A 327 11.46 8.46 27.28
N GLY A 328 12.77 8.58 27.36
CA GLY A 328 13.61 7.60 28.07
C GLY A 328 13.48 6.22 27.42
N ALA A 329 13.07 5.21 28.18
CA ALA A 329 12.86 3.83 27.70
C ALA A 329 11.48 3.60 27.04
N ILE A 330 10.58 4.60 27.07
CA ILE A 330 9.22 4.49 26.50
C ILE A 330 9.27 4.83 25.01
N ALA A 331 8.86 3.91 24.16
CA ALA A 331 8.75 4.14 22.72
C ALA A 331 7.33 4.61 22.33
N PHE A 332 7.23 5.49 21.30
CA PHE A 332 5.96 5.86 20.67
C PHE A 332 5.87 5.24 19.29
N VAL A 333 4.83 4.46 19.06
CA VAL A 333 4.63 3.73 17.81
C VAL A 333 3.32 4.13 17.15
N ASN A 334 3.43 4.62 15.92
CA ASN A 334 2.32 5.00 15.07
C ASN A 334 1.94 3.87 14.12
N ASP A 335 0.79 3.27 14.36
CA ASP A 335 0.19 2.25 13.51
C ASP A 335 -1.24 2.66 13.09
N SER A 336 -1.42 3.95 12.78
CA SER A 336 -2.72 4.52 12.40
C SER A 336 -3.38 3.79 11.22
N LYS A 337 -2.60 3.10 10.39
CA LYS A 337 -3.09 2.27 9.27
C LYS A 337 -3.85 1.02 9.72
N ALA A 338 -3.76 0.61 10.98
CA ALA A 338 -4.54 -0.49 11.54
C ALA A 338 -6.02 -0.08 11.70
N THR A 339 -6.76 -0.11 10.61
CA THR A 339 -8.17 0.32 10.53
C THR A 339 -9.19 -0.78 10.82
N ASN A 340 -8.74 -1.94 11.30
CA ASN A 340 -9.56 -3.07 11.74
C ASN A 340 -8.79 -3.93 12.75
N ALA A 341 -9.47 -4.90 13.38
CA ALA A 341 -8.89 -5.78 14.38
C ALA A 341 -7.73 -6.62 13.83
N ASP A 342 -7.84 -7.23 12.65
CA ASP A 342 -6.80 -8.07 12.04
C ASP A 342 -5.49 -7.31 11.82
N ALA A 343 -5.58 -6.03 11.46
CA ALA A 343 -4.41 -5.17 11.32
C ALA A 343 -3.78 -4.85 12.69
N ALA A 344 -4.61 -4.54 13.69
CA ALA A 344 -4.15 -4.22 15.05
C ALA A 344 -3.56 -5.43 15.78
N GLU A 345 -4.01 -6.66 15.46
CA GLU A 345 -3.46 -7.90 16.02
C GLU A 345 -1.94 -7.97 15.87
N LYS A 346 -1.43 -7.63 14.71
CA LYS A 346 0.02 -7.64 14.40
C LYS A 346 0.79 -6.66 15.30
N ALA A 347 0.23 -5.50 15.55
CA ALA A 347 0.84 -4.49 16.40
C ALA A 347 0.83 -4.94 17.87
N LEU A 348 -0.31 -5.43 18.37
CA LEU A 348 -0.43 -5.94 19.75
C LEU A 348 0.43 -7.18 19.99
N SER A 349 0.67 -8.01 18.98
CA SER A 349 1.55 -9.19 19.08
C SER A 349 3.03 -8.84 19.12
N SER A 350 3.41 -7.61 18.75
CA SER A 350 4.81 -7.20 18.58
C SER A 350 5.47 -6.65 19.85
N PHE A 351 4.68 -6.37 20.90
CA PHE A 351 5.15 -5.78 22.16
C PHE A 351 4.55 -6.49 23.37
N ASP A 352 5.22 -6.43 24.50
CA ASP A 352 4.79 -7.11 25.73
C ASP A 352 4.18 -6.15 26.78
N THR A 353 4.49 -4.84 26.69
CA THR A 353 3.98 -3.81 27.61
C THR A 353 3.41 -2.64 26.81
N ILE A 354 2.09 -2.62 26.59
CA ILE A 354 1.42 -1.72 25.66
C ILE A 354 0.49 -0.76 26.41
N TYR A 355 0.67 0.55 26.17
CA TYR A 355 -0.28 1.62 26.48
C TYR A 355 -1.03 1.92 25.19
N TRP A 356 -2.20 1.29 25.05
CA TRP A 356 -2.88 1.15 23.76
C TRP A 356 -3.87 2.29 23.49
N ILE A 357 -3.69 3.03 22.41
CA ILE A 357 -4.65 4.04 21.92
C ILE A 357 -5.46 3.39 20.81
N ALA A 358 -6.80 3.27 21.04
CA ALA A 358 -7.74 2.59 20.14
C ALA A 358 -9.04 3.39 19.97
N GLY A 359 -9.71 3.17 18.82
CA GLY A 359 -11.02 3.78 18.54
C GLY A 359 -11.10 4.55 17.22
N GLY A 360 -12.30 5.03 16.94
CA GLY A 360 -12.74 5.57 15.66
C GLY A 360 -14.05 4.92 15.25
N ILE A 361 -14.29 4.63 13.96
CA ILE A 361 -15.45 3.87 13.46
C ILE A 361 -15.06 2.39 13.37
N ALA A 362 -15.61 1.55 14.25
CA ALA A 362 -15.36 0.11 14.27
C ALA A 362 -16.01 -0.58 13.06
N LYS A 363 -15.36 -1.65 12.58
CA LYS A 363 -15.99 -2.63 11.69
C LYS A 363 -16.82 -3.65 12.49
N ALA A 364 -17.64 -4.45 11.79
CA ALA A 364 -18.40 -5.53 12.42
C ALA A 364 -17.47 -6.44 13.25
N GLY A 365 -17.92 -6.81 14.46
CA GLY A 365 -17.12 -7.59 15.40
C GLY A 365 -16.18 -6.77 16.31
N GLY A 366 -15.93 -5.49 16.02
CA GLY A 366 -15.11 -4.61 16.86
C GLY A 366 -13.72 -5.17 17.15
N ILE A 367 -13.32 -5.18 18.44
CA ILE A 367 -12.02 -5.69 18.91
C ILE A 367 -12.10 -7.04 19.61
N GLU A 368 -13.23 -7.74 19.54
CA GLU A 368 -13.40 -9.06 20.17
C GLU A 368 -12.33 -10.09 19.73
N PRO A 369 -11.90 -10.15 18.45
CA PRO A 369 -10.83 -11.05 18.01
C PRO A 369 -9.50 -10.82 18.70
N LEU A 370 -9.27 -9.64 19.28
CA LEU A 370 -8.01 -9.27 19.93
C LEU A 370 -7.93 -9.72 21.41
N ARG A 371 -8.99 -10.31 21.95
CA ARG A 371 -9.06 -10.76 23.36
C ARG A 371 -7.86 -11.61 23.82
N PRO A 372 -7.30 -12.55 23.01
CA PRO A 372 -6.13 -13.32 23.42
C PRO A 372 -4.88 -12.47 23.68
N LEU A 373 -4.83 -11.23 23.17
CA LEU A 373 -3.69 -10.32 23.30
C LEU A 373 -3.86 -9.28 24.42
N PHE A 374 -5.02 -9.23 25.07
CA PHE A 374 -5.31 -8.23 26.12
C PHE A 374 -4.32 -8.32 27.30
N GLY A 375 -3.75 -9.48 27.59
CA GLY A 375 -2.72 -9.62 28.62
C GLY A 375 -1.42 -8.84 28.37
N ARG A 376 -1.18 -8.36 27.15
CA ARG A 376 -0.03 -7.51 26.78
C ARG A 376 -0.31 -6.02 26.95
N VAL A 377 -1.58 -5.65 27.15
CA VAL A 377 -2.02 -4.26 27.27
C VAL A 377 -2.07 -3.87 28.74
N ALA A 378 -1.20 -2.96 29.15
CA ALA A 378 -1.16 -2.43 30.50
C ALA A 378 -2.38 -1.53 30.78
N ARG A 379 -2.77 -0.70 29.80
CA ARG A 379 -3.92 0.22 29.86
C ARG A 379 -4.39 0.60 28.45
N ALA A 380 -5.69 0.82 28.28
CA ALA A 380 -6.29 1.26 27.02
C ALA A 380 -6.83 2.71 27.12
N TYR A 381 -6.59 3.50 26.07
CA TYR A 381 -7.01 4.90 25.90
C TYR A 381 -7.92 4.99 24.69
N LEU A 382 -9.23 5.23 24.94
CA LEU A 382 -10.24 5.13 23.91
C LEU A 382 -10.62 6.50 23.34
N ILE A 383 -10.66 6.57 22.01
CA ILE A 383 -10.98 7.78 21.24
C ILE A 383 -12.15 7.52 20.28
N GLY A 384 -12.81 8.58 19.86
CA GLY A 384 -13.82 8.53 18.79
C GLY A 384 -15.07 7.73 19.12
N GLN A 385 -15.84 7.43 18.07
CA GLN A 385 -17.21 6.92 18.17
C GLN A 385 -17.30 5.54 18.86
N SER A 386 -16.34 4.67 18.71
CA SER A 386 -16.36 3.30 19.26
C SER A 386 -15.91 3.19 20.71
N ALA A 387 -15.62 4.30 21.39
CA ALA A 387 -15.05 4.29 22.74
C ALA A 387 -15.92 3.51 23.75
N GLU A 388 -17.24 3.67 23.71
CA GLU A 388 -18.17 2.94 24.60
C GLU A 388 -18.20 1.44 24.30
N GLN A 389 -18.30 1.07 23.02
CA GLN A 389 -18.30 -0.31 22.59
C GLN A 389 -16.98 -1.02 22.98
N PHE A 390 -15.85 -0.36 22.80
CA PHE A 390 -14.55 -0.94 23.13
C PHE A 390 -14.36 -1.06 24.65
N ALA A 391 -14.81 -0.08 25.43
CA ALA A 391 -14.80 -0.16 26.88
C ALA A 391 -15.62 -1.38 27.39
N ALA A 392 -16.77 -1.63 26.79
CA ALA A 392 -17.58 -2.81 27.11
C ALA A 392 -16.87 -4.13 26.73
N THR A 393 -16.23 -4.21 25.55
CA THR A 393 -15.50 -5.40 25.09
C THR A 393 -14.28 -5.68 25.97
N LEU A 394 -13.57 -4.65 26.41
CA LEU A 394 -12.42 -4.77 27.31
C LEU A 394 -12.81 -5.26 28.72
N GLY A 395 -14.04 -4.96 29.17
CA GLY A 395 -14.76 -5.67 30.23
C GLY A 395 -13.99 -5.91 31.53
N GLY A 396 -13.16 -4.99 31.99
CA GLY A 396 -12.36 -5.16 33.20
C GLY A 396 -11.08 -5.98 33.03
N ALA A 397 -10.74 -6.40 31.81
CA ALA A 397 -9.47 -7.08 31.52
C ALA A 397 -8.23 -6.20 31.78
N MET A 398 -8.39 -4.88 31.68
CA MET A 398 -7.37 -3.86 31.95
C MET A 398 -8.01 -2.53 32.32
N PRO A 399 -7.27 -1.58 32.93
CA PRO A 399 -7.74 -0.21 33.12
C PRO A 399 -8.02 0.48 31.77
N VAL A 400 -9.13 1.22 31.70
CA VAL A 400 -9.57 1.92 30.49
C VAL A 400 -9.82 3.39 30.81
N GLU A 401 -9.30 4.31 29.98
CA GLU A 401 -9.61 5.73 30.01
C GLU A 401 -10.30 6.15 28.69
N LYS A 402 -11.49 6.74 28.77
CA LYS A 402 -12.19 7.33 27.62
C LYS A 402 -11.67 8.75 27.42
N CYS A 403 -10.73 8.92 26.51
CA CYS A 403 -10.04 10.18 26.29
C CYS A 403 -10.78 11.12 25.34
N GLY A 404 -11.63 10.59 24.47
CA GLY A 404 -12.34 11.35 23.43
C GLY A 404 -11.46 11.81 22.29
N THR A 405 -10.34 12.51 22.57
CA THR A 405 -9.39 12.99 21.54
C THR A 405 -8.04 12.29 21.61
N LEU A 406 -7.31 12.34 20.50
CA LEU A 406 -6.00 11.71 20.37
C LEU A 406 -4.95 12.39 21.26
N GLU A 407 -4.99 13.71 21.36
CA GLU A 407 -4.04 14.49 22.18
C GLU A 407 -4.15 14.10 23.66
N ARG A 408 -5.37 13.97 24.18
CA ARG A 408 -5.61 13.51 25.56
C ARG A 408 -5.11 12.07 25.76
N ALA A 409 -5.40 11.19 24.79
CA ALA A 409 -4.98 9.80 24.85
C ALA A 409 -3.43 9.68 24.90
N VAL A 410 -2.72 10.42 24.07
CA VAL A 410 -1.24 10.43 24.03
C VAL A 410 -0.66 10.97 25.35
N ALA A 411 -1.22 12.06 25.89
CA ALA A 411 -0.75 12.65 27.14
C ALA A 411 -1.00 11.72 28.34
N SER A 412 -2.19 11.11 28.42
CA SER A 412 -2.54 10.16 29.49
C SER A 412 -1.67 8.90 29.40
N ALA A 413 -1.44 8.37 28.18
CA ALA A 413 -0.63 7.19 27.98
C ALA A 413 0.83 7.40 28.44
N LEU A 414 1.43 8.55 28.13
CA LEU A 414 2.78 8.88 28.59
C LEU A 414 2.85 9.07 30.12
N ARG A 415 1.87 9.79 30.70
CA ARG A 415 1.79 9.99 32.15
C ARG A 415 1.80 8.63 32.88
N ASP A 416 0.93 7.72 32.45
CA ASP A 416 0.76 6.42 33.10
C ASP A 416 1.93 5.48 32.84
N ALA A 417 2.51 5.49 31.64
CA ALA A 417 3.71 4.70 31.33
C ALA A 417 4.92 5.16 32.16
N ARG A 418 5.05 6.47 32.42
CA ARG A 418 6.09 7.00 33.35
C ARG A 418 5.84 6.60 34.79
N ALA A 419 4.59 6.69 35.24
CA ALA A 419 4.22 6.33 36.61
C ALA A 419 4.42 4.83 36.91
N ASP A 420 4.08 3.97 35.95
CA ASP A 420 4.21 2.52 36.08
C ASP A 420 5.67 2.05 35.99
N GLY A 421 6.56 2.79 35.32
CA GLY A 421 8.00 2.50 35.20
C GLY A 421 8.34 1.15 34.58
N ARG A 422 7.44 0.55 33.78
CA ARG A 422 7.64 -0.78 33.20
C ARG A 422 8.68 -0.77 32.11
N GLU A 423 9.56 -1.74 32.13
CA GLU A 423 10.56 -1.94 31.07
C GLU A 423 9.90 -2.29 29.74
N GLY A 424 10.45 -1.77 28.63
CA GLY A 424 9.94 -2.03 27.29
C GLY A 424 8.54 -1.43 26.98
N ALA A 425 8.12 -0.42 27.77
CA ALA A 425 6.83 0.24 27.59
C ALA A 425 6.69 0.91 26.22
N VAL A 426 5.55 0.70 25.57
CA VAL A 426 5.23 1.28 24.26
C VAL A 426 3.89 2.01 24.32
N VAL A 427 3.87 3.30 23.98
CA VAL A 427 2.65 4.04 23.67
C VAL A 427 2.31 3.76 22.21
N LEU A 428 1.28 2.95 22.00
CA LEU A 428 0.91 2.42 20.69
C LEU A 428 -0.41 3.02 20.18
N LEU A 429 -0.36 3.79 19.09
CA LEU A 429 -1.54 4.08 18.30
C LEU A 429 -1.77 2.93 17.30
N SER A 430 -2.69 2.01 17.58
CA SER A 430 -3.17 0.98 16.66
C SER A 430 -4.69 0.87 16.79
N PRO A 431 -5.44 1.75 16.08
CA PRO A 431 -6.81 2.11 16.42
C PRO A 431 -7.84 1.00 16.28
N ALA A 432 -7.58 -0.05 15.49
CA ALA A 432 -8.53 -1.08 15.08
C ALA A 432 -9.81 -0.54 14.43
N CYS A 433 -9.82 0.72 14.00
CA CYS A 433 -10.96 1.47 13.50
C CYS A 433 -10.60 2.35 12.31
N ALA A 434 -11.56 2.59 11.42
CA ALA A 434 -11.48 3.69 10.47
C ALA A 434 -11.48 5.04 11.22
N SER A 435 -10.94 6.10 10.58
CA SER A 435 -10.70 7.41 11.20
C SER A 435 -11.78 8.46 10.92
N PHE A 436 -12.76 8.14 10.07
CA PHE A 436 -13.67 9.11 9.42
C PHE A 436 -14.62 9.87 10.38
N ASP A 437 -14.67 9.50 11.66
CA ASP A 437 -15.40 10.24 12.71
C ASP A 437 -14.64 11.48 13.19
N GLN A 438 -13.31 11.45 13.19
CA GLN A 438 -12.48 12.55 13.70
C GLN A 438 -11.45 13.08 12.67
N TYR A 439 -11.10 12.27 11.65
CA TYR A 439 -10.08 12.61 10.65
C TYR A 439 -10.52 12.17 9.26
N PRO A 440 -10.16 12.91 8.18
CA PRO A 440 -10.52 12.59 6.80
C PRO A 440 -10.01 11.23 6.30
N ASN A 441 -8.88 10.76 6.86
CA ASN A 441 -8.23 9.51 6.51
C ASN A 441 -7.30 9.06 7.65
N PHE A 442 -6.71 7.86 7.53
CA PHE A 442 -5.79 7.33 8.55
C PHE A 442 -4.44 8.07 8.55
N GLU A 443 -4.04 8.64 7.44
CA GLU A 443 -2.81 9.45 7.31
C GLU A 443 -2.91 10.68 8.21
N GLU A 444 -3.99 11.45 8.09
CA GLU A 444 -4.23 12.64 8.93
C GLU A 444 -4.30 12.30 10.43
N ARG A 445 -4.92 11.15 10.80
CA ARG A 445 -4.89 10.67 12.18
C ARG A 445 -3.48 10.32 12.64
N GLY A 446 -2.68 9.71 11.77
CA GLY A 446 -1.30 9.36 12.06
C GLY A 446 -0.39 10.59 12.18
N ASP A 447 -0.59 11.61 11.35
CA ASP A 447 0.11 12.89 11.44
C ASP A 447 -0.27 13.64 12.72
N ALA A 448 -1.55 13.62 13.10
CA ALA A 448 -2.01 14.19 14.38
C ALA A 448 -1.36 13.49 15.58
N PHE A 449 -1.16 12.15 15.53
CA PHE A 449 -0.42 11.42 16.57
C PHE A 449 1.03 11.91 16.66
N VAL A 450 1.74 12.03 15.53
CA VAL A 450 3.12 12.55 15.50
C VAL A 450 3.19 13.95 16.11
N LYS A 451 2.25 14.82 15.74
CA LYS A 451 2.16 16.19 16.25
C LYS A 451 1.87 16.21 17.77
N ALA A 452 0.94 15.39 18.23
CA ALA A 452 0.61 15.28 19.66
C ALA A 452 1.81 14.79 20.48
N VAL A 453 2.53 13.77 19.97
CA VAL A 453 3.75 13.24 20.60
C VAL A 453 4.85 14.29 20.64
N ALA A 454 5.08 15.04 19.56
CA ALA A 454 6.11 16.08 19.50
C ALA A 454 5.86 17.25 20.46
N ALA A 455 4.60 17.48 20.84
CA ALA A 455 4.22 18.53 21.80
C ALA A 455 4.46 18.13 23.27
N LEU A 456 4.80 16.87 23.56
CA LEU A 456 4.98 16.40 24.94
C LEU A 456 6.36 16.77 25.50
N PRO A 457 6.46 17.15 26.78
CA PRO A 457 7.74 17.46 27.41
C PRO A 457 8.61 16.21 27.59
N GLY A 458 9.91 16.36 27.27
CA GLY A 458 10.91 15.30 27.46
C GLY A 458 10.76 14.13 26.48
N VAL A 459 10.20 14.38 25.30
CA VAL A 459 10.13 13.44 24.19
C VAL A 459 11.18 13.78 23.14
N HIS A 460 11.86 12.77 22.63
CA HIS A 460 12.84 12.87 21.55
C HIS A 460 12.27 12.24 20.29
N MET A 461 12.05 13.04 19.23
CA MET A 461 11.57 12.54 17.94
C MET A 461 12.65 11.72 17.24
N THR A 462 12.28 10.55 16.72
CA THR A 462 13.17 9.66 15.95
C THR A 462 13.03 9.84 14.44
N ILE A 463 11.96 10.52 14.01
CA ILE A 463 11.75 10.94 12.62
C ILE A 463 11.97 12.45 12.51
N PRO A 464 12.60 12.97 11.43
CA PRO A 464 12.62 14.39 11.18
C PRO A 464 11.18 14.92 11.13
N GLY A 465 10.88 15.96 11.90
CA GLY A 465 9.61 16.67 11.76
C GLY A 465 9.54 17.21 10.34
N GLU A 466 8.73 16.62 9.47
CA GLU A 466 8.42 17.21 8.17
C GLU A 466 7.67 18.52 8.44
N SER A 467 8.39 19.64 8.28
CA SER A 467 7.74 20.95 8.19
C SER A 467 6.85 20.92 6.93
N HIS A 468 5.58 21.24 7.10
CA HIS A 468 4.51 21.27 6.10
C HIS A 468 4.75 22.26 4.92
N ALA A 469 6.01 22.59 4.58
CA ALA A 469 6.39 23.60 3.59
C ALA A 469 6.64 23.06 2.17
N ALA A 470 6.38 21.78 1.90
CA ALA A 470 6.70 21.17 0.58
C ALA A 470 5.50 20.48 -0.10
N ARG A 471 4.24 20.90 0.19
CA ARG A 471 3.03 20.43 -0.52
C ARG A 471 2.16 21.62 -0.93
N THR A 472 2.72 22.58 -1.67
CA THR A 472 1.94 23.53 -2.49
C THR A 472 2.25 23.29 -3.97
#